data_ca03ceba7c948d877a9b61c9f4c26878
#
_entry.id   ca03ceba7c948d877a9b61c9f4c26878
#
_cell.length_a   1.000
_cell.length_b   1.000
_cell.length_c   1.000
_cell.angle_alpha   90.00
_cell.angle_beta   90.00
_cell.angle_gamma   90.00
#
_symmetry.space_group_name_H-M   'P 1'
#
loop_
_entity.id
_entity.type
_entity.pdbx_description
1 polymer ?
#
loop_
_entity_poly.entity_id
_entity_poly.type
_entity_poly.pdbx_seq_one_letter_code
_entity_poly.pdbx_strand_id
1 'polypeptide(L)'
;MRTNFSFDSAGLTIAGHLSTPEDAATGRRPAIVVGHPASGVKEQAAGLYAQRLAGHGFIALAFDAAYQGESEGTPRGLEDPAHRVEDIKGAVSFLSTLDDVDPDRIGALGICASGGYVVPATATDHRIKAVVTVSAADIGRQFRQGADDAQDPSIIQGMLDAAAAARTAEARGEGVGEFAIFPETEEQARSLGQHGFEGWEYYCTDRARHPRSAKSFTWNSIDRIVAFDAFRFIDLIAPRPLLMIVGTEAVTRHMTTEAIANAQQPKELYWIDRASHVDLYDKDEYVTPAVDKMVEFFRAVS
;
A
#
# COMPACT_ATOMS: atom_id res chain seq x y z
N MET A 1 -20.18 -5.58 -8.37
CA MET A 1 -20.76 -5.89 -7.01
C MET A 1 -19.64 -5.94 -5.99
N ARG A 2 -19.89 -5.57 -4.70
CA ARG A 2 -18.88 -5.64 -3.62
C ARG A 2 -19.37 -6.55 -2.51
N THR A 3 -18.52 -7.47 -2.05
CA THR A 3 -18.84 -8.47 -1.00
C THR A 3 -17.75 -8.47 0.07
N ASN A 4 -18.13 -8.61 1.34
CA ASN A 4 -17.17 -8.74 2.44
C ASN A 4 -16.63 -10.16 2.47
N PHE A 5 -15.32 -10.28 2.67
CA PHE A 5 -14.59 -11.53 2.81
C PHE A 5 -13.59 -11.47 3.94
N SER A 6 -13.11 -12.64 4.33
CA SER A 6 -11.93 -12.75 5.18
C SER A 6 -11.05 -13.91 4.68
N PHE A 7 -9.76 -13.80 4.92
CA PHE A 7 -8.80 -14.85 4.63
C PHE A 7 -7.74 -14.92 5.74
N ASP A 8 -7.01 -16.02 5.79
CA ASP A 8 -5.89 -16.18 6.73
C ASP A 8 -4.61 -15.58 6.15
N SER A 9 -3.85 -14.87 6.99
CA SER A 9 -2.50 -14.42 6.72
C SER A 9 -1.65 -14.64 7.97
N ALA A 10 -0.71 -15.57 7.90
CA ALA A 10 0.20 -15.90 9.00
C ALA A 10 -0.52 -16.12 10.36
N GLY A 11 -1.71 -16.75 10.32
CA GLY A 11 -2.50 -17.06 11.50
C GLY A 11 -3.39 -15.92 12.02
N LEU A 12 -3.53 -14.83 11.26
CA LEU A 12 -4.46 -13.74 11.54
C LEU A 12 -5.58 -13.70 10.49
N THR A 13 -6.80 -13.41 10.93
CA THR A 13 -7.95 -13.19 10.04
C THR A 13 -7.88 -11.79 9.45
N ILE A 14 -7.75 -11.71 8.14
CA ILE A 14 -7.68 -10.47 7.37
C ILE A 14 -9.03 -10.15 6.75
N ALA A 15 -9.57 -8.98 7.02
CA ALA A 15 -10.84 -8.50 6.49
C ALA A 15 -10.67 -7.82 5.13
N GLY A 16 -11.46 -8.21 4.15
CA GLY A 16 -11.38 -7.72 2.78
C GLY A 16 -12.72 -7.43 2.12
N HIS A 17 -12.66 -6.64 1.05
CA HIS A 17 -13.74 -6.41 0.11
C HIS A 17 -13.37 -7.00 -1.25
N LEU A 18 -14.14 -7.96 -1.72
CA LEU A 18 -14.04 -8.48 -3.07
C LEU A 18 -14.99 -7.71 -3.99
N SER A 19 -14.42 -7.01 -4.95
CA SER A 19 -15.14 -6.31 -6.01
C SER A 19 -15.15 -7.17 -7.26
N THR A 20 -16.36 -7.51 -7.75
CA THR A 20 -16.54 -8.34 -8.94
C THR A 20 -17.27 -7.57 -10.03
N PRO A 21 -16.99 -7.86 -11.32
CA PRO A 21 -17.74 -7.31 -12.44
C PRO A 21 -19.24 -7.63 -12.33
N GLU A 22 -20.05 -6.74 -12.88
CA GLU A 22 -21.54 -6.91 -12.88
C GLU A 22 -22.05 -7.63 -14.14
N ASP A 23 -21.15 -7.87 -15.10
CA ASP A 23 -21.51 -8.57 -16.33
C ASP A 23 -21.68 -10.09 -16.10
N ALA A 24 -22.48 -10.74 -16.97
CA ALA A 24 -22.75 -12.16 -16.94
C ALA A 24 -21.71 -13.00 -17.72
N ALA A 25 -20.48 -12.49 -17.94
CA ALA A 25 -19.47 -13.24 -18.66
C ALA A 25 -19.14 -14.55 -17.93
N THR A 26 -19.09 -15.64 -18.68
CA THR A 26 -18.78 -16.99 -18.18
C THR A 26 -17.28 -17.25 -18.25
N GLY A 27 -16.75 -17.98 -17.26
CA GLY A 27 -15.35 -18.39 -17.20
C GLY A 27 -14.55 -17.65 -16.15
N ARG A 28 -13.33 -18.14 -15.91
CA ARG A 28 -12.40 -17.56 -14.94
C ARG A 28 -11.88 -16.21 -15.38
N ARG A 29 -11.72 -15.30 -14.44
CA ARG A 29 -11.29 -13.90 -14.65
C ARG A 29 -9.91 -13.63 -14.07
N PRO A 30 -9.17 -12.69 -14.63
CA PRO A 30 -7.99 -12.17 -13.98
C PRO A 30 -8.37 -11.49 -12.67
N ALA A 31 -7.48 -11.60 -11.67
CA ALA A 31 -7.71 -11.01 -10.36
C ALA A 31 -6.56 -10.11 -9.91
N ILE A 32 -6.88 -9.09 -9.12
CA ILE A 32 -5.91 -8.11 -8.64
C ILE A 32 -6.02 -7.99 -7.12
N VAL A 33 -4.90 -8.20 -6.42
CA VAL A 33 -4.74 -7.84 -5.01
C VAL A 33 -4.42 -6.36 -4.91
N VAL A 34 -5.15 -5.61 -4.08
CA VAL A 34 -4.99 -4.16 -3.93
C VAL A 34 -4.60 -3.81 -2.50
N GLY A 35 -3.35 -3.40 -2.30
CA GLY A 35 -2.82 -2.95 -1.02
C GLY A 35 -3.03 -1.45 -0.78
N HIS A 36 -3.48 -1.08 0.42
CA HIS A 36 -3.76 0.31 0.83
C HIS A 36 -2.50 1.05 1.33
N PRO A 37 -2.48 2.41 1.33
CA PRO A 37 -1.45 3.21 1.98
C PRO A 37 -1.25 2.84 3.46
N ALA A 38 -0.11 3.20 4.06
CA ALA A 38 0.27 2.79 5.42
C ALA A 38 -0.84 2.99 6.47
N SER A 39 -1.48 4.13 6.48
CA SER A 39 -2.56 4.46 7.44
C SER A 39 -3.98 4.25 6.89
N GLY A 40 -4.09 3.71 5.66
CA GLY A 40 -5.37 3.51 4.99
C GLY A 40 -6.16 2.30 5.50
N VAL A 41 -7.36 2.16 4.97
CA VAL A 41 -8.22 0.99 5.10
C VAL A 41 -8.82 0.63 3.73
N LYS A 42 -9.35 -0.59 3.61
CA LYS A 42 -9.94 -1.13 2.39
C LYS A 42 -11.08 -0.31 1.78
N GLU A 43 -11.72 0.57 2.57
CA GLU A 43 -12.79 1.47 2.14
C GLU A 43 -12.29 2.71 1.40
N GLN A 44 -11.03 3.10 1.58
CA GLN A 44 -10.44 4.33 1.03
C GLN A 44 -9.83 4.07 -0.36
N ALA A 45 -8.63 4.60 -0.66
CA ALA A 45 -8.00 4.50 -1.98
C ALA A 45 -7.99 3.08 -2.56
N ALA A 46 -7.65 2.06 -1.76
CA ALA A 46 -7.61 0.67 -2.24
C ALA A 46 -8.99 0.19 -2.72
N GLY A 47 -10.05 0.53 -2.00
CA GLY A 47 -11.43 0.20 -2.39
C GLY A 47 -11.87 0.91 -3.66
N LEU A 48 -11.49 2.19 -3.84
CA LEU A 48 -11.75 2.94 -5.06
C LEU A 48 -11.11 2.26 -6.28
N TYR A 49 -9.81 1.96 -6.21
CA TYR A 49 -9.11 1.27 -7.29
C TYR A 49 -9.68 -0.13 -7.57
N ALA A 50 -10.01 -0.91 -6.51
CA ALA A 50 -10.63 -2.21 -6.67
C ALA A 50 -11.98 -2.14 -7.40
N GLN A 51 -12.82 -1.15 -7.06
CA GLN A 51 -14.11 -0.94 -7.75
C GLN A 51 -13.93 -0.53 -9.21
N ARG A 52 -12.97 0.36 -9.49
CA ARG A 52 -12.65 0.78 -10.87
C ARG A 52 -12.17 -0.40 -11.71
N LEU A 53 -11.25 -1.22 -11.18
CA LEU A 53 -10.76 -2.42 -11.86
C LEU A 53 -11.87 -3.43 -12.10
N ALA A 54 -12.79 -3.60 -11.14
CA ALA A 54 -13.96 -4.47 -11.33
C ALA A 54 -14.88 -3.98 -12.46
N GLY A 55 -15.05 -2.67 -12.62
CA GLY A 55 -15.75 -2.08 -13.77
C GLY A 55 -15.13 -2.40 -15.12
N HIS A 56 -13.85 -2.79 -15.15
CA HIS A 56 -13.10 -3.18 -16.35
C HIS A 56 -12.93 -4.70 -16.53
N GLY A 57 -13.64 -5.51 -15.73
CA GLY A 57 -13.71 -6.97 -15.90
C GLY A 57 -12.77 -7.79 -15.00
N PHE A 58 -12.04 -7.16 -14.08
CA PHE A 58 -11.19 -7.86 -13.11
C PHE A 58 -11.96 -8.22 -11.85
N ILE A 59 -11.57 -9.30 -11.17
CA ILE A 59 -11.90 -9.51 -9.76
C ILE A 59 -10.84 -8.78 -8.95
N ALA A 60 -11.22 -7.88 -8.03
CA ALA A 60 -10.27 -7.10 -7.27
C ALA A 60 -10.53 -7.20 -5.76
N LEU A 61 -9.49 -7.56 -4.99
CA LEU A 61 -9.54 -7.73 -3.54
C LEU A 61 -8.76 -6.60 -2.86
N ALA A 62 -9.47 -5.67 -2.21
CA ALA A 62 -8.91 -4.72 -1.27
C ALA A 62 -9.09 -5.24 0.17
N PHE A 63 -8.09 -5.11 1.02
CA PHE A 63 -8.12 -5.64 2.39
C PHE A 63 -7.52 -4.66 3.39
N ASP A 64 -7.91 -4.77 4.65
CA ASP A 64 -7.22 -4.12 5.76
C ASP A 64 -6.01 -4.98 6.14
N ALA A 65 -4.85 -4.37 6.27
CA ALA A 65 -3.66 -5.08 6.73
C ALA A 65 -3.83 -5.62 8.16
N ALA A 66 -3.09 -6.65 8.50
CA ALA A 66 -2.99 -7.12 9.87
C ALA A 66 -2.75 -5.97 10.85
N TYR A 67 -3.33 -6.03 12.04
CA TYR A 67 -3.27 -5.02 13.10
C TYR A 67 -4.05 -3.71 12.81
N GLN A 68 -4.67 -3.58 11.63
CA GLN A 68 -5.35 -2.35 11.19
C GLN A 68 -6.80 -2.63 10.78
N GLY A 69 -7.61 -1.56 10.69
CA GLY A 69 -8.99 -1.66 10.24
C GLY A 69 -9.82 -2.71 10.98
N GLU A 70 -10.46 -3.61 10.25
CA GLU A 70 -11.25 -4.74 10.76
C GLU A 70 -10.45 -6.04 10.83
N SER A 71 -9.21 -6.08 10.35
CA SER A 71 -8.33 -7.24 10.44
C SER A 71 -7.85 -7.50 11.86
N GLU A 72 -7.54 -8.75 12.16
CA GLU A 72 -7.01 -9.16 13.46
C GLU A 72 -5.58 -8.67 13.68
N GLY A 73 -5.07 -8.92 14.88
CA GLY A 73 -3.72 -8.61 15.31
C GLY A 73 -3.68 -7.62 16.47
N THR A 74 -2.75 -7.86 17.40
CA THR A 74 -2.46 -7.04 18.57
C THR A 74 -0.95 -6.85 18.71
N PRO A 75 -0.47 -5.65 19.10
CA PRO A 75 -1.24 -4.43 19.39
C PRO A 75 -1.91 -3.84 18.14
N ARG A 76 -3.04 -3.16 18.31
CA ARG A 76 -3.67 -2.42 17.20
C ARG A 76 -2.77 -1.26 16.77
N GLY A 77 -2.76 -0.95 15.47
CA GLY A 77 -1.91 0.12 14.93
C GLY A 77 -0.44 -0.25 14.77
N LEU A 78 -0.07 -1.53 14.90
CA LEU A 78 1.26 -1.99 14.52
C LEU A 78 1.42 -1.90 12.99
N GLU A 79 2.43 -1.17 12.53
CA GLU A 79 2.85 -1.20 11.13
C GLU A 79 4.07 -2.11 11.02
N ASP A 80 3.87 -3.28 10.44
CA ASP A 80 4.90 -4.30 10.23
C ASP A 80 5.07 -4.57 8.74
N PRO A 81 6.10 -4.02 8.09
CA PRO A 81 6.36 -4.23 6.66
C PRO A 81 6.47 -5.69 6.24
N ALA A 82 7.06 -6.55 7.07
CA ALA A 82 7.19 -7.98 6.77
C ALA A 82 5.81 -8.65 6.76
N HIS A 83 4.95 -8.32 7.72
CA HIS A 83 3.58 -8.85 7.77
C HIS A 83 2.71 -8.30 6.62
N ARG A 84 2.89 -7.03 6.23
CA ARG A 84 2.22 -6.45 5.06
C ARG A 84 2.54 -7.23 3.77
N VAL A 85 3.77 -7.69 3.62
CA VAL A 85 4.19 -8.55 2.50
C VAL A 85 3.48 -9.91 2.57
N GLU A 86 3.37 -10.51 3.75
CA GLU A 86 2.64 -11.77 3.95
C GLU A 86 1.13 -11.62 3.71
N ASP A 87 0.51 -10.50 4.11
CA ASP A 87 -0.90 -10.21 3.84
C ASP A 87 -1.21 -10.20 2.33
N ILE A 88 -0.31 -9.62 1.51
CA ILE A 88 -0.43 -9.65 0.04
C ILE A 88 -0.38 -11.08 -0.47
N LYS A 89 0.56 -11.91 0.01
CA LYS A 89 0.68 -13.32 -0.39
C LYS A 89 -0.52 -14.17 0.11
N GLY A 90 -1.04 -13.87 1.31
CA GLY A 90 -2.27 -14.46 1.84
C GLY A 90 -3.47 -14.14 0.95
N ALA A 91 -3.60 -12.88 0.50
CA ALA A 91 -4.63 -12.45 -0.44
C ALA A 91 -4.52 -13.19 -1.78
N VAL A 92 -3.30 -13.38 -2.30
CA VAL A 92 -3.06 -14.19 -3.52
C VAL A 92 -3.49 -15.64 -3.29
N SER A 93 -3.15 -16.22 -2.13
CA SER A 93 -3.55 -17.58 -1.78
C SER A 93 -5.08 -17.73 -1.76
N PHE A 94 -5.77 -16.78 -1.12
CA PHE A 94 -7.23 -16.74 -1.09
C PHE A 94 -7.82 -16.63 -2.51
N LEU A 95 -7.40 -15.68 -3.32
CA LEU A 95 -7.89 -15.52 -4.69
C LEU A 95 -7.68 -16.77 -5.54
N SER A 96 -6.57 -17.48 -5.35
CA SER A 96 -6.26 -18.71 -6.08
C SER A 96 -7.24 -19.87 -5.76
N THR A 97 -8.02 -19.77 -4.68
CA THR A 97 -9.01 -20.78 -4.29
C THR A 97 -10.41 -20.52 -4.85
N LEU A 98 -10.65 -19.34 -5.43
CA LEU A 98 -11.96 -18.96 -5.95
C LEU A 98 -12.20 -19.58 -7.35
N ASP A 99 -13.36 -20.19 -7.54
CA ASP A 99 -13.72 -20.85 -8.81
C ASP A 99 -13.77 -19.89 -10.00
N ASP A 100 -14.13 -18.61 -9.75
CA ASP A 100 -14.25 -17.56 -10.77
C ASP A 100 -12.91 -16.87 -11.09
N VAL A 101 -11.84 -17.16 -10.34
CA VAL A 101 -10.51 -16.57 -10.54
C VAL A 101 -9.65 -17.48 -11.38
N ASP A 102 -8.93 -16.90 -12.35
CA ASP A 102 -7.87 -17.55 -13.07
C ASP A 102 -6.55 -17.42 -12.27
N PRO A 103 -6.04 -18.49 -11.67
CA PRO A 103 -4.85 -18.43 -10.82
C PRO A 103 -3.57 -18.11 -11.60
N ASP A 104 -3.59 -18.27 -12.93
CA ASP A 104 -2.47 -17.90 -13.80
C ASP A 104 -2.50 -16.43 -14.23
N ARG A 105 -3.52 -15.67 -13.82
CA ARG A 105 -3.71 -14.26 -14.13
C ARG A 105 -3.98 -13.40 -12.90
N ILE A 106 -3.23 -13.63 -11.80
CA ILE A 106 -3.30 -12.81 -10.60
C ILE A 106 -2.22 -11.74 -10.66
N GLY A 107 -2.64 -10.47 -10.54
CA GLY A 107 -1.76 -9.31 -10.42
C GLY A 107 -1.80 -8.69 -9.02
N ALA A 108 -0.87 -7.78 -8.75
CA ALA A 108 -0.86 -6.99 -7.53
C ALA A 108 -0.79 -5.49 -7.84
N LEU A 109 -1.52 -4.70 -7.07
CA LEU A 109 -1.51 -3.24 -7.07
C LEU A 109 -1.19 -2.74 -5.67
N GLY A 110 -0.16 -1.92 -5.53
CA GLY A 110 0.18 -1.26 -4.29
C GLY A 110 0.10 0.26 -4.39
N ILE A 111 -0.53 0.91 -3.40
CA ILE A 111 -0.68 2.35 -3.33
C ILE A 111 0.16 2.88 -2.17
N CYS A 112 0.98 3.90 -2.39
CA CYS A 112 1.87 4.51 -1.39
C CYS A 112 2.83 3.48 -0.76
N ALA A 113 2.81 3.26 0.55
CA ALA A 113 3.60 2.24 1.23
C ALA A 113 3.36 0.83 0.69
N SER A 114 2.10 0.49 0.30
CA SER A 114 1.85 -0.79 -0.36
C SER A 114 2.48 -0.87 -1.75
N GLY A 115 2.77 0.26 -2.41
CA GLY A 115 3.64 0.28 -3.59
C GLY A 115 5.05 -0.24 -3.30
N GLY A 116 5.52 -0.04 -2.07
CA GLY A 116 6.74 -0.67 -1.56
C GLY A 116 6.56 -2.12 -1.14
N TYR A 117 5.41 -2.51 -0.58
CA TYR A 117 5.17 -3.89 -0.10
C TYR A 117 4.88 -4.89 -1.22
N VAL A 118 4.19 -4.48 -2.29
CA VAL A 118 3.92 -5.39 -3.43
C VAL A 118 5.18 -5.78 -4.19
N VAL A 119 6.26 -5.00 -4.10
CA VAL A 119 7.53 -5.31 -4.77
C VAL A 119 8.18 -6.57 -4.18
N PRO A 120 8.53 -6.67 -2.89
CA PRO A 120 9.09 -7.89 -2.31
C PRO A 120 8.07 -9.05 -2.33
N ALA A 121 6.75 -8.80 -2.20
CA ALA A 121 5.74 -9.83 -2.36
C ALA A 121 5.82 -10.44 -3.76
N THR A 122 5.85 -9.62 -4.81
CA THR A 122 5.96 -10.08 -6.20
C THR A 122 7.31 -10.74 -6.45
N ALA A 123 8.42 -10.17 -5.95
CA ALA A 123 9.76 -10.75 -6.14
C ALA A 123 9.85 -12.19 -5.62
N THR A 124 9.13 -12.50 -4.53
CA THR A 124 9.23 -13.78 -3.81
C THR A 124 8.02 -14.71 -3.97
N ASP A 125 6.92 -14.25 -4.60
CA ASP A 125 5.74 -15.08 -4.91
C ASP A 125 5.46 -15.07 -6.41
N HIS A 126 5.80 -16.15 -7.11
CA HIS A 126 5.66 -16.28 -8.56
C HIS A 126 4.21 -16.49 -9.04
N ARG A 127 3.25 -16.61 -8.13
CA ARG A 127 1.82 -16.60 -8.48
C ARG A 127 1.34 -15.19 -8.89
N ILE A 128 2.06 -14.13 -8.46
CA ILE A 128 1.81 -12.77 -8.91
C ILE A 128 2.46 -12.60 -10.29
N LYS A 129 1.63 -12.46 -11.33
CA LYS A 129 2.08 -12.45 -12.74
C LYS A 129 2.47 -11.07 -13.25
N ALA A 130 1.94 -10.02 -12.63
CA ALA A 130 2.23 -8.63 -12.97
C ALA A 130 2.06 -7.75 -11.74
N VAL A 131 2.81 -6.65 -11.65
CA VAL A 131 2.70 -5.72 -10.54
C VAL A 131 2.61 -4.29 -11.00
N VAL A 132 1.70 -3.55 -10.37
CA VAL A 132 1.53 -2.10 -10.55
C VAL A 132 1.73 -1.40 -9.22
N THR A 133 2.38 -0.25 -9.24
CA THR A 133 2.47 0.64 -8.09
C THR A 133 1.92 2.01 -8.44
N VAL A 134 1.28 2.67 -7.47
CA VAL A 134 0.78 4.04 -7.57
C VAL A 134 1.38 4.86 -6.45
N SER A 135 2.04 5.97 -6.79
CA SER A 135 2.74 6.83 -5.82
C SER A 135 3.57 6.00 -4.84
N ALA A 136 4.37 5.05 -5.34
CA ALA A 136 5.10 4.13 -4.50
C ALA A 136 6.03 4.84 -3.51
N ALA A 137 6.01 4.39 -2.26
CA ALA A 137 6.89 4.88 -1.22
C ALA A 137 7.63 3.72 -0.55
N ASP A 138 8.94 3.85 -0.40
CA ASP A 138 9.70 3.05 0.56
C ASP A 138 9.49 3.64 1.95
N ILE A 139 8.62 3.00 2.73
CA ILE A 139 8.29 3.49 4.06
C ILE A 139 9.51 3.49 4.98
N GLY A 140 10.43 2.53 4.83
CA GLY A 140 11.67 2.51 5.59
C GLY A 140 12.54 3.73 5.29
N ARG A 141 12.72 4.07 4.00
CA ARG A 141 13.44 5.28 3.57
C ARG A 141 12.73 6.54 4.05
N GLN A 142 11.40 6.60 3.92
CA GLN A 142 10.63 7.76 4.36
C GLN A 142 10.77 8.02 5.86
N PHE A 143 10.82 7.00 6.69
CA PHE A 143 11.07 7.17 8.13
C PHE A 143 12.53 7.50 8.45
N ARG A 144 13.49 6.97 7.68
CA ARG A 144 14.93 7.27 7.87
C ARG A 144 15.32 8.66 7.40
N GLN A 145 14.75 9.13 6.30
CA GLN A 145 15.26 10.29 5.54
C GLN A 145 14.19 11.36 5.26
N GLY A 146 12.91 11.12 5.58
CA GLY A 146 11.80 11.97 5.19
C GLY A 146 11.26 11.62 3.79
N ALA A 147 10.09 12.20 3.45
CA ALA A 147 9.47 11.99 2.15
C ALA A 147 10.26 12.65 0.98
N ASP A 148 11.11 13.61 1.29
CA ASP A 148 11.96 14.39 0.36
C ASP A 148 13.46 14.12 0.54
N ASP A 149 13.83 13.12 1.36
CA ASP A 149 15.21 12.80 1.76
C ASP A 149 15.96 13.92 2.50
N ALA A 150 15.24 14.89 3.08
CA ALA A 150 15.83 16.04 3.75
C ALA A 150 15.70 16.02 5.29
N GLN A 151 15.22 14.91 5.86
CA GLN A 151 15.03 14.77 7.32
C GLN A 151 16.38 14.79 8.07
N ASP A 152 16.41 15.54 9.17
CA ASP A 152 17.56 15.50 10.08
C ASP A 152 17.74 14.08 10.67
N PRO A 153 18.94 13.47 10.56
CA PRO A 153 19.19 12.13 11.07
C PRO A 153 18.94 11.95 12.58
N SER A 154 18.93 13.01 13.37
CA SER A 154 18.63 12.94 14.80
C SER A 154 17.19 12.56 15.08
N ILE A 155 16.26 12.85 14.16
CA ILE A 155 14.83 12.52 14.32
C ILE A 155 14.66 11.01 14.40
N ILE A 156 15.19 10.27 13.43
CA ILE A 156 15.05 8.80 13.45
C ILE A 156 15.80 8.16 14.61
N GLN A 157 16.92 8.73 15.05
CA GLN A 157 17.61 8.22 16.24
C GLN A 157 16.74 8.39 17.49
N GLY A 158 16.09 9.52 17.68
CA GLY A 158 15.14 9.73 18.78
C GLY A 158 13.93 8.80 18.71
N MET A 159 13.41 8.51 17.51
CA MET A 159 12.32 7.54 17.34
C MET A 159 12.77 6.11 17.67
N LEU A 160 13.99 5.71 17.33
CA LEU A 160 14.54 4.41 17.69
C LEU A 160 14.76 4.26 19.20
N ASP A 161 15.20 5.32 19.88
CA ASP A 161 15.31 5.34 21.35
C ASP A 161 13.93 5.16 22.01
N ALA A 162 12.90 5.84 21.51
CA ALA A 162 11.52 5.68 21.97
C ALA A 162 10.99 4.26 21.72
N ALA A 163 11.29 3.67 20.54
CA ALA A 163 10.91 2.29 20.23
C ALA A 163 11.58 1.28 21.18
N ALA A 164 12.86 1.47 21.48
CA ALA A 164 13.59 0.62 22.42
C ALA A 164 13.00 0.72 23.86
N ALA A 165 12.64 1.93 24.29
CA ALA A 165 11.95 2.15 25.55
C ALA A 165 10.58 1.46 25.59
N ALA A 166 9.79 1.57 24.50
CA ALA A 166 8.48 0.95 24.37
C ALA A 166 8.56 -0.58 24.44
N ARG A 167 9.55 -1.21 23.79
CA ARG A 167 9.77 -2.67 23.93
C ARG A 167 10.08 -3.10 25.35
N THR A 168 10.80 -2.27 26.09
CA THR A 168 11.07 -2.53 27.51
C THR A 168 9.82 -2.40 28.37
N ALA A 169 8.97 -1.39 28.09
CA ALA A 169 7.69 -1.19 28.76
C ALA A 169 6.72 -2.36 28.46
N GLU A 170 6.65 -2.81 27.21
CA GLU A 170 5.87 -3.98 26.80
C GLU A 170 6.27 -5.23 27.58
N ALA A 171 7.57 -5.50 27.68
CA ALA A 171 8.09 -6.64 28.45
C ALA A 171 7.77 -6.59 29.95
N ARG A 172 7.49 -5.40 30.48
CA ARG A 172 7.02 -5.20 31.87
C ARG A 172 5.48 -5.23 32.01
N GLY A 173 4.75 -5.41 30.90
CA GLY A 173 3.29 -5.38 30.89
C GLY A 173 2.68 -3.97 30.91
N GLU A 174 3.46 -2.93 30.64
CA GLU A 174 3.04 -1.52 30.65
C GLU A 174 2.47 -1.07 29.28
N GLY A 175 2.52 -1.96 28.24
CA GLY A 175 2.10 -1.68 26.88
C GLY A 175 3.20 -1.04 26.04
N VAL A 176 2.93 -0.91 24.73
CA VAL A 176 3.92 -0.42 23.73
C VAL A 176 3.82 1.09 23.47
N GLY A 177 2.73 1.73 23.92
CA GLY A 177 2.43 3.14 23.58
C GLY A 177 2.28 3.37 22.08
N GLU A 178 1.86 4.59 21.74
CA GLU A 178 1.61 5.01 20.35
C GLU A 178 2.21 6.39 20.08
N PHE A 179 2.48 6.68 18.81
CA PHE A 179 2.81 8.02 18.33
C PHE A 179 1.88 8.42 17.18
N ALA A 180 1.51 9.70 17.14
CA ALA A 180 0.67 10.24 16.09
C ALA A 180 1.42 10.32 14.75
N ILE A 181 0.79 9.88 13.67
CA ILE A 181 1.32 10.01 12.29
C ILE A 181 0.80 11.26 11.58
N PHE A 182 -0.26 11.85 12.08
CA PHE A 182 -0.80 13.10 11.56
C PHE A 182 -0.87 14.15 12.69
N PRO A 183 -0.61 15.42 12.37
CA PRO A 183 -0.78 16.50 13.32
C PRO A 183 -2.27 16.74 13.62
N GLU A 184 -2.54 17.45 14.73
CA GLU A 184 -3.91 17.72 15.18
C GLU A 184 -4.59 18.84 14.37
N THR A 185 -3.80 19.80 13.86
CA THR A 185 -4.32 20.99 13.19
C THR A 185 -3.79 21.18 11.78
N GLU A 186 -4.55 21.89 10.96
CA GLU A 186 -4.14 22.26 9.59
C GLU A 186 -2.84 23.08 9.59
N GLU A 187 -2.67 24.00 10.53
CA GLU A 187 -1.47 24.82 10.64
C GLU A 187 -0.22 23.98 10.86
N GLN A 188 -0.29 23.01 11.77
CA GLN A 188 0.77 22.05 12.00
C GLN A 188 1.03 21.19 10.76
N ALA A 189 -0.02 20.74 10.07
CA ALA A 189 0.12 19.96 8.85
C ALA A 189 0.85 20.74 7.74
N ARG A 190 0.51 22.02 7.56
CA ARG A 190 1.19 22.89 6.59
C ARG A 190 2.66 23.14 6.94
N SER A 191 3.00 23.18 8.24
CA SER A 191 4.40 23.33 8.67
C SER A 191 5.27 22.11 8.35
N LEU A 192 4.66 20.93 8.15
CA LEU A 192 5.34 19.72 7.70
C LEU A 192 5.55 19.62 6.18
N GLY A 193 5.23 20.70 5.45
CA GLY A 193 5.35 20.77 4.00
C GLY A 193 4.21 20.09 3.24
N GLN A 194 4.35 20.02 1.92
CA GLN A 194 3.30 19.55 1.02
C GLN A 194 2.81 18.14 1.37
N HIS A 195 3.72 17.19 1.52
CA HIS A 195 3.35 15.79 1.78
C HIS A 195 2.63 15.60 3.12
N GLY A 196 3.10 16.29 4.17
CA GLY A 196 2.45 16.29 5.48
C GLY A 196 1.04 16.86 5.43
N PHE A 197 0.85 17.98 4.73
CA PHE A 197 -0.45 18.61 4.55
C PHE A 197 -1.41 17.73 3.73
N GLU A 198 -0.98 17.18 2.60
CA GLU A 198 -1.80 16.30 1.76
C GLU A 198 -2.28 15.05 2.51
N GLY A 199 -1.39 14.43 3.29
CA GLY A 199 -1.75 13.30 4.14
C GLY A 199 -2.78 13.69 5.19
N TRP A 200 -2.56 14.80 5.91
CA TRP A 200 -3.51 15.30 6.89
C TRP A 200 -4.87 15.62 6.26
N GLU A 201 -4.89 16.31 5.13
CA GLU A 201 -6.12 16.65 4.41
C GLU A 201 -6.92 15.41 4.05
N TYR A 202 -6.26 14.38 3.51
CA TYR A 202 -6.92 13.14 3.11
C TYR A 202 -7.45 12.34 4.31
N TYR A 203 -6.64 12.14 5.35
CA TYR A 203 -6.97 11.23 6.44
C TYR A 203 -7.74 11.87 7.60
N CYS A 204 -7.63 13.19 7.79
CA CYS A 204 -8.15 13.87 8.97
C CYS A 204 -9.34 14.80 8.67
N THR A 205 -9.64 15.09 7.40
CA THR A 205 -10.77 15.96 7.00
C THR A 205 -11.90 15.19 6.34
N ASP A 206 -12.98 15.87 5.98
CA ASP A 206 -14.12 15.28 5.28
C ASP A 206 -13.79 14.83 3.84
N ARG A 207 -12.57 15.09 3.33
CA ARG A 207 -12.12 14.60 2.02
C ARG A 207 -12.22 13.08 1.93
N ALA A 208 -11.62 12.35 2.91
CA ALA A 208 -11.63 10.89 2.89
C ALA A 208 -11.43 10.27 4.28
N ARG A 209 -11.61 11.03 5.38
CA ARG A 209 -11.44 10.45 6.72
C ARG A 209 -12.29 9.20 6.90
N HIS A 210 -11.71 8.20 7.55
CA HIS A 210 -12.43 6.97 7.90
C HIS A 210 -12.19 6.64 9.36
N PRO A 211 -13.23 6.19 10.12
CA PRO A 211 -13.09 5.97 11.56
C PRO A 211 -12.08 4.87 11.92
N ARG A 212 -11.85 3.90 11.02
CA ARG A 212 -10.91 2.80 11.22
C ARG A 212 -9.51 3.05 10.62
N SER A 213 -9.30 4.14 9.87
CA SER A 213 -7.95 4.45 9.38
C SER A 213 -7.04 4.84 10.54
N ALA A 214 -5.80 4.35 10.55
CA ALA A 214 -4.85 4.61 11.61
C ALA A 214 -4.46 6.10 11.68
N LYS A 215 -4.52 6.68 12.86
CA LYS A 215 -4.04 8.04 13.15
C LYS A 215 -2.73 8.02 13.94
N SER A 216 -2.40 6.86 14.48
CA SER A 216 -1.19 6.58 15.23
C SER A 216 -0.66 5.22 14.84
N PHE A 217 0.64 5.03 15.03
CA PHE A 217 1.27 3.72 15.05
C PHE A 217 1.85 3.43 16.43
N THR A 218 1.97 2.15 16.76
CA THR A 218 2.66 1.75 17.98
C THR A 218 4.17 1.99 17.86
N TRP A 219 4.84 2.34 18.97
CA TRP A 219 6.28 2.63 18.96
C TRP A 219 7.14 1.46 18.47
N ASN A 220 6.73 0.21 18.73
CA ASN A 220 7.42 -0.98 18.22
C ASN A 220 7.21 -1.24 16.70
N SER A 221 6.56 -0.32 15.97
CA SER A 221 6.56 -0.27 14.51
C SER A 221 7.85 0.32 13.96
N ILE A 222 8.49 1.25 14.70
CA ILE A 222 9.60 2.08 14.19
C ILE A 222 10.79 1.22 13.79
N ASP A 223 11.25 0.33 14.65
CA ASP A 223 12.41 -0.51 14.35
C ASP A 223 12.15 -1.52 13.23
N ARG A 224 10.90 -1.95 13.03
CA ARG A 224 10.47 -2.80 11.91
C ARG A 224 10.46 -2.02 10.61
N ILE A 225 9.89 -0.80 10.62
CA ILE A 225 9.83 0.10 9.47
C ILE A 225 11.24 0.49 9.02
N VAL A 226 12.08 0.91 9.97
CA VAL A 226 13.44 1.40 9.68
C VAL A 226 14.36 0.32 9.08
N ALA A 227 14.14 -0.94 9.46
CA ALA A 227 14.89 -2.08 8.93
C ALA A 227 14.42 -2.53 7.54
N PHE A 228 13.30 -1.99 7.02
CA PHE A 228 12.74 -2.37 5.74
C PHE A 228 13.36 -1.56 4.59
N ASP A 229 13.56 -2.23 3.45
CA ASP A 229 13.97 -1.65 2.18
C ASP A 229 13.05 -2.21 1.09
N ALA A 230 12.10 -1.38 0.67
CA ALA A 230 11.00 -1.77 -0.20
C ALA A 230 11.45 -2.26 -1.58
N PHE A 231 12.52 -1.68 -2.11
CA PHE A 231 12.95 -1.90 -3.50
C PHE A 231 14.23 -2.74 -3.61
N ARG A 232 14.73 -3.29 -2.50
CA ARG A 232 15.97 -4.06 -2.44
C ARG A 232 16.06 -5.19 -3.46
N PHE A 233 14.93 -5.85 -3.72
CA PHE A 233 14.85 -7.04 -4.58
C PHE A 233 13.98 -6.80 -5.83
N ILE A 234 13.87 -5.57 -6.29
CA ILE A 234 13.01 -5.21 -7.43
C ILE A 234 13.47 -5.87 -8.74
N ASP A 235 14.75 -6.18 -8.87
CA ASP A 235 15.34 -6.90 -10.00
C ASP A 235 14.83 -8.34 -10.13
N LEU A 236 14.40 -8.97 -9.01
CA LEU A 236 13.84 -10.33 -8.99
C LEU A 236 12.40 -10.41 -9.53
N ILE A 237 11.74 -9.28 -9.79
CA ILE A 237 10.41 -9.27 -10.41
C ILE A 237 10.49 -9.85 -11.83
N ALA A 238 11.52 -9.50 -12.59
CA ALA A 238 11.69 -10.00 -13.95
C ALA A 238 11.76 -11.54 -14.00
N PRO A 239 11.23 -12.17 -15.07
CA PRO A 239 10.69 -11.57 -16.29
C PRO A 239 9.22 -11.12 -16.21
N ARG A 240 8.62 -11.05 -15.03
CA ARG A 240 7.25 -10.56 -14.84
C ARG A 240 7.22 -9.03 -14.98
N PRO A 241 6.18 -8.46 -15.63
CA PRO A 241 6.14 -7.05 -15.92
C PRO A 241 5.85 -6.20 -14.67
N LEU A 242 6.49 -5.02 -14.62
CA LEU A 242 6.33 -3.99 -13.60
C LEU A 242 5.88 -2.69 -14.26
N LEU A 243 4.79 -2.09 -13.76
CA LEU A 243 4.37 -0.72 -14.08
C LEU A 243 4.42 0.12 -12.81
N MET A 244 5.12 1.25 -12.87
CA MET A 244 5.12 2.23 -11.78
C MET A 244 4.46 3.53 -12.25
N ILE A 245 3.39 3.95 -11.55
CA ILE A 245 2.62 5.17 -11.84
C ILE A 245 2.92 6.20 -10.76
N VAL A 246 3.26 7.42 -11.16
CA VAL A 246 3.60 8.50 -10.22
C VAL A 246 3.24 9.86 -10.78
N GLY A 247 2.84 10.77 -9.89
CA GLY A 247 2.56 12.15 -10.24
C GLY A 247 3.83 12.98 -10.45
N THR A 248 3.82 13.92 -11.39
CA THR A 248 4.97 14.79 -11.65
C THR A 248 5.27 15.75 -10.49
N GLU A 249 4.26 16.04 -9.63
CA GLU A 249 4.40 16.90 -8.45
C GLU A 249 4.47 16.10 -7.14
N ALA A 250 4.49 14.76 -7.21
CA ALA A 250 4.64 13.94 -6.02
C ALA A 250 6.01 14.16 -5.36
N VAL A 251 6.04 14.48 -4.08
CA VAL A 251 7.29 14.67 -3.30
C VAL A 251 8.12 13.38 -3.33
N THR A 252 7.46 12.22 -3.28
CA THR A 252 8.09 10.90 -3.27
C THR A 252 8.49 10.36 -4.65
N ARG A 253 8.32 11.13 -5.74
CA ARG A 253 8.59 10.66 -7.12
C ARG A 253 10.02 10.13 -7.33
N HIS A 254 11.00 10.66 -6.58
CA HIS A 254 12.39 10.20 -6.62
C HIS A 254 12.51 8.72 -6.22
N MET A 255 11.75 8.24 -5.23
CA MET A 255 11.74 6.83 -4.83
C MET A 255 11.28 5.93 -5.98
N THR A 256 10.22 6.34 -6.73
CA THR A 256 9.74 5.62 -7.92
C THR A 256 10.76 5.63 -9.04
N THR A 257 11.39 6.78 -9.34
CA THR A 257 12.37 6.88 -10.43
C THR A 257 13.64 6.08 -10.16
N GLU A 258 14.12 6.04 -8.93
CA GLU A 258 15.25 5.21 -8.54
C GLU A 258 14.89 3.71 -8.56
N ALA A 259 13.70 3.35 -8.05
CA ALA A 259 13.23 1.97 -8.07
C ALA A 259 13.13 1.41 -9.49
N ILE A 260 12.48 2.14 -10.41
CA ILE A 260 12.35 1.70 -11.80
C ILE A 260 13.69 1.63 -12.53
N ALA A 261 14.65 2.49 -12.17
CA ALA A 261 16.00 2.43 -12.74
C ALA A 261 16.69 1.09 -12.40
N ASN A 262 16.50 0.58 -11.19
CA ASN A 262 17.08 -0.66 -10.68
C ASN A 262 16.31 -1.94 -11.12
N ALA A 263 15.05 -1.82 -11.52
CA ALA A 263 14.27 -2.95 -12.02
C ALA A 263 14.80 -3.45 -13.36
N GLN A 264 14.58 -4.76 -13.65
CA GLN A 264 14.88 -5.37 -14.94
C GLN A 264 13.66 -5.31 -15.87
N GLN A 265 13.86 -5.56 -17.16
CA GLN A 265 12.79 -5.65 -18.15
C GLN A 265 11.95 -6.93 -17.97
N PRO A 266 10.62 -6.88 -18.27
CA PRO A 266 9.86 -5.73 -18.78
C PRO A 266 9.41 -4.77 -17.65
N LYS A 267 9.66 -3.48 -17.85
CA LYS A 267 9.28 -2.44 -16.89
C LYS A 267 8.81 -1.17 -17.61
N GLU A 268 7.88 -0.46 -16.99
CA GLU A 268 7.34 0.79 -17.50
C GLU A 268 7.16 1.82 -16.37
N LEU A 269 7.50 3.09 -16.64
CA LEU A 269 7.20 4.24 -15.79
C LEU A 269 6.14 5.11 -16.48
N TYR A 270 5.04 5.37 -15.78
CA TYR A 270 3.96 6.19 -16.30
C TYR A 270 3.74 7.43 -15.43
N TRP A 271 3.87 8.61 -16.01
CA TRP A 271 3.71 9.88 -15.35
C TRP A 271 2.28 10.40 -15.44
N ILE A 272 1.72 10.84 -14.32
CA ILE A 272 0.47 11.61 -14.29
C ILE A 272 0.83 13.09 -14.08
N ASP A 273 0.62 13.89 -15.11
CA ASP A 273 0.97 15.31 -15.09
C ASP A 273 0.25 16.06 -13.98
N ARG A 274 0.97 16.93 -13.26
CA ARG A 274 0.49 17.78 -12.16
C ARG A 274 -0.11 17.07 -10.95
N ALA A 275 -0.17 15.75 -10.93
CA ALA A 275 -0.62 15.02 -9.75
C ALA A 275 0.43 15.07 -8.65
N SER A 276 -0.01 15.33 -7.42
CA SER A 276 0.77 15.14 -6.22
C SER A 276 0.76 13.66 -5.77
N HIS A 277 1.38 13.35 -4.64
CA HIS A 277 1.38 12.00 -4.10
C HIS A 277 -0.04 11.53 -3.73
N VAL A 278 -0.80 12.36 -3.04
CA VAL A 278 -2.12 12.00 -2.48
C VAL A 278 -3.26 12.28 -3.46
N ASP A 279 -3.04 13.07 -4.51
CA ASP A 279 -4.03 13.29 -5.55
C ASP A 279 -4.42 12.00 -6.29
N LEU A 280 -3.47 11.08 -6.42
CA LEU A 280 -3.68 9.74 -6.98
C LEU A 280 -4.49 8.79 -6.08
N TYR A 281 -4.94 9.22 -4.88
CA TYR A 281 -5.75 8.38 -4.01
C TYR A 281 -7.25 8.46 -4.33
N ASP A 282 -7.74 9.63 -4.75
CA ASP A 282 -9.18 9.90 -4.85
C ASP A 282 -9.61 10.91 -5.92
N LYS A 283 -8.70 11.73 -6.47
CA LYS A 283 -9.10 12.73 -7.47
C LYS A 283 -9.28 12.09 -8.84
N ASP A 284 -10.51 12.07 -9.33
CA ASP A 284 -10.89 11.40 -10.58
C ASP A 284 -10.06 11.82 -11.79
N GLU A 285 -9.66 13.09 -11.87
CA GLU A 285 -8.82 13.60 -12.97
C GLU A 285 -7.46 12.90 -13.06
N TYR A 286 -6.94 12.37 -11.94
CA TYR A 286 -5.66 11.66 -11.88
C TYR A 286 -5.85 10.13 -11.74
N VAL A 287 -6.89 9.71 -11.02
CA VAL A 287 -7.18 8.28 -10.82
C VAL A 287 -7.65 7.64 -12.13
N THR A 288 -8.48 8.33 -12.94
CA THR A 288 -8.99 7.76 -14.18
C THR A 288 -7.87 7.39 -15.16
N PRO A 289 -6.95 8.28 -15.55
CA PRO A 289 -5.87 7.90 -16.47
C PRO A 289 -4.89 6.85 -15.85
N ALA A 290 -4.73 6.84 -14.54
CA ALA A 290 -3.96 5.79 -13.86
C ALA A 290 -4.63 4.42 -13.98
N VAL A 291 -5.95 4.34 -13.78
CA VAL A 291 -6.72 3.10 -13.95
C VAL A 291 -6.73 2.64 -15.40
N ASP A 292 -6.94 3.54 -16.36
CA ASP A 292 -6.92 3.20 -17.80
C ASP A 292 -5.58 2.56 -18.18
N LYS A 293 -4.47 3.14 -17.71
CA LYS A 293 -3.12 2.60 -17.94
C LYS A 293 -2.91 1.23 -17.28
N MET A 294 -3.39 1.03 -16.06
CA MET A 294 -3.34 -0.29 -15.39
C MET A 294 -4.13 -1.35 -16.15
N VAL A 295 -5.33 -1.00 -16.62
CA VAL A 295 -6.20 -1.92 -17.37
C VAL A 295 -5.52 -2.36 -18.66
N GLU A 296 -4.93 -1.44 -19.41
CA GLU A 296 -4.11 -1.75 -20.59
C GLU A 296 -2.98 -2.73 -20.21
N PHE A 297 -2.23 -2.39 -19.17
CA PHE A 297 -1.08 -3.18 -18.71
C PHE A 297 -1.46 -4.59 -18.26
N PHE A 298 -2.46 -4.74 -17.38
CA PHE A 298 -2.88 -6.06 -16.89
C PHE A 298 -3.50 -6.92 -18.00
N ARG A 299 -4.20 -6.34 -18.98
CA ARG A 299 -4.74 -7.07 -20.13
C ARG A 299 -3.63 -7.59 -21.08
N ALA A 300 -2.52 -6.87 -21.20
CA ALA A 300 -1.40 -7.29 -22.04
C ALA A 300 -0.63 -8.50 -21.48
N VAL A 301 -0.79 -8.77 -20.18
CA VAL A 301 -0.10 -9.89 -19.49
C VAL A 301 -1.01 -11.10 -19.32
N SER A 302 -2.28 -10.98 -19.69
CA SER A 302 -3.35 -11.96 -19.48
C SER A 302 -3.43 -12.99 -20.60
#